data_a745c22c3aef4763c0f0a60b7acbf13f
#
_entry.id   a745c22c3aef4763c0f0a60b7acbf13f
#
_cell.length_a   1.000
_cell.length_b   1.000
_cell.length_c   1.000
_cell.angle_alpha   90.00
_cell.angle_beta   90.00
_cell.angle_gamma   90.00
#
_symmetry.space_group_name_H-M   'P 1'
#
loop_
_entity.id
_entity.type
_entity.pdbx_description
1 polymer ?
#
loop_
_entity_poly.entity_id
_entity_poly.type
_entity_poly.pdbx_seq_one_letter_code
_entity_poly.pdbx_strand_id
1 'polypeptide(L)'
;MFDKSMNFALGEEIDALRDMVRRFAQERIAPRASEIDRTNEFPXXLWKELGALGLLGVTVEEEYGGSAMGYLAHCVAXEEISRASASVGXSYGAHSNLCVNQIRRXGTAEQKXKYLPKLVSGEHVGSLAMSESGAGSDVVGMKLRADKRNDRFVLNGTKMWITNGTDASTLIVYAKTDPDAGPRGITAFLIEKDMAGFSTAQKLDKLGMRGSNTCELVFQDCEVPYENILGEEGGGAKVLMSGLDYERVVLSAGPLGIMAACLDVVVPYVHEREQFGQPIGEFQLMQGKLADMYVTMNACRAYVYAVAAACDRGETSRKDAAGCILYAAEKATQMALEAIQALGGNGYINDYPTGRLLRDAKLYEIGAGTSEIRRMLIGRELFRETA
;
A
#
# COMPACT_ATOMS: atom_id res chain seq x y z
N MET A 1 -24.22 -1.58 3.52
CA MET A 1 -22.97 -2.10 2.96
C MET A 1 -23.26 -3.27 2.03
N PHE A 2 -22.62 -3.29 0.88
CA PHE A 2 -22.84 -4.37 -0.10
C PHE A 2 -22.25 -5.68 0.44
N ASP A 3 -23.07 -6.73 0.51
CA ASP A 3 -22.64 -8.00 1.09
C ASP A 3 -23.01 -9.23 0.22
N LYS A 4 -23.21 -9.00 -1.06
CA LYS A 4 -23.62 -10.09 -1.98
C LYS A 4 -22.48 -10.53 -2.89
N SER A 5 -21.24 -10.45 -2.40
CA SER A 5 -20.08 -10.88 -3.18
C SER A 5 -19.97 -12.40 -3.27
N MET A 6 -19.17 -12.83 -4.24
CA MET A 6 -18.82 -14.22 -4.37
C MET A 6 -18.03 -14.71 -3.17
N ASN A 7 -18.28 -15.93 -2.73
CA ASN A 7 -17.51 -16.57 -1.66
C ASN A 7 -16.29 -17.27 -2.28
N PHE A 8 -15.08 -16.82 -1.92
CA PHE A 8 -13.86 -17.40 -2.48
C PHE A 8 -13.33 -18.56 -1.66
N ALA A 9 -14.04 -18.95 -0.60
CA ALA A 9 -13.68 -20.10 0.23
C ALA A 9 -12.25 -20.00 0.75
N LEU A 10 -11.93 -18.85 1.33
CA LEU A 10 -10.57 -18.58 1.83
C LEU A 10 -10.28 -19.26 3.16
N GLY A 11 -11.29 -19.80 3.82
CA GLY A 11 -11.14 -20.51 5.07
C GLY A 11 -11.67 -19.73 6.25
N GLU A 12 -11.97 -20.45 7.33
CA GLU A 12 -12.62 -19.87 8.50
C GLU A 12 -11.76 -18.79 9.16
N GLU A 13 -10.45 -19.02 9.20
CA GLU A 13 -9.54 -18.09 9.86
C GLU A 13 -9.49 -16.76 9.11
N ILE A 14 -9.40 -16.81 7.80
CA ILE A 14 -9.39 -15.59 6.97
C ILE A 14 -10.76 -14.91 7.03
N ASP A 15 -11.85 -15.68 7.01
CA ASP A 15 -13.19 -15.10 7.09
C ASP A 15 -13.38 -14.38 8.43
N ALA A 16 -12.89 -14.96 9.52
CA ALA A 16 -12.99 -14.33 10.84
C ALA A 16 -12.16 -13.04 10.89
N LEU A 17 -10.99 -13.06 10.28
CA LEU A 17 -10.16 -11.85 10.18
C LEU A 17 -10.91 -10.76 9.40
N ARG A 18 -11.46 -11.12 8.24
CA ARG A 18 -12.22 -10.16 7.44
C ARG A 18 -13.35 -9.53 8.24
N ASP A 19 -14.11 -10.35 8.96
CA ASP A 19 -15.24 -9.84 9.75
C ASP A 19 -14.77 -8.88 10.84
N MET A 20 -13.68 -9.20 11.51
CA MET A 20 -13.14 -8.36 12.56
C MET A 20 -12.63 -7.03 12.01
N VAL A 21 -11.87 -7.08 10.90
CA VAL A 21 -11.33 -5.86 10.30
C VAL A 21 -12.45 -5.00 9.74
N ARG A 22 -13.44 -5.62 9.09
CA ARG A 22 -14.58 -4.89 8.53
C ARG A 22 -15.32 -4.13 9.64
N ARG A 23 -15.60 -4.81 10.75
CA ARG A 23 -16.31 -4.18 11.85
C ARG A 23 -15.51 -3.00 12.39
N PHE A 24 -14.23 -3.21 12.64
CA PHE A 24 -13.37 -2.15 13.14
C PHE A 24 -13.33 -0.96 12.17
N ALA A 25 -13.09 -1.26 10.89
CA ALA A 25 -12.92 -0.20 9.90
C ALA A 25 -14.20 0.59 9.70
N GLN A 26 -15.35 -0.09 9.69
CA GLN A 26 -16.63 0.60 9.52
C GLN A 26 -17.02 1.42 10.74
N GLU A 27 -16.61 1.01 11.92
CA GLU A 27 -16.91 1.76 13.14
C GLU A 27 -15.93 2.87 13.41
N ARG A 28 -14.64 2.66 13.15
CA ARG A 28 -13.60 3.58 13.58
C ARG A 28 -12.99 4.42 12.46
N ILE A 29 -13.09 3.97 11.23
CA ILE A 29 -12.43 4.64 10.10
C ILE A 29 -13.45 5.28 9.16
N ALA A 30 -14.44 4.52 8.72
CA ALA A 30 -15.38 5.00 7.70
C ALA A 30 -16.06 6.32 8.08
N PRO A 31 -16.51 6.51 9.33
CA PRO A 31 -17.17 7.78 9.67
C PRO A 31 -16.26 9.00 9.57
N ARG A 32 -14.96 8.79 9.59
CA ARG A 32 -13.97 9.86 9.53
C ARG A 32 -13.36 10.06 8.14
N ALA A 33 -13.72 9.21 7.18
CA ALA A 33 -13.03 9.19 5.89
C ALA A 33 -13.16 10.53 5.15
N SER A 34 -14.33 11.15 5.20
CA SER A 34 -14.54 12.44 4.55
C SER A 34 -13.67 13.54 5.16
N GLU A 35 -13.59 13.58 6.48
CA GLU A 35 -12.78 14.58 7.16
C GLU A 35 -11.30 14.34 6.92
N ILE A 36 -10.86 13.09 6.94
CA ILE A 36 -9.45 12.75 6.64
C ILE A 36 -9.07 13.28 5.26
N ASP A 37 -9.93 13.06 4.28
CA ASP A 37 -9.70 13.56 2.92
C ASP A 37 -9.64 15.09 2.89
N ARG A 38 -10.62 15.74 3.52
CA ARG A 38 -10.73 17.20 3.48
C ARG A 38 -9.54 17.87 4.17
N THR A 39 -9.15 17.37 5.33
CA THR A 39 -8.08 18.02 6.12
C THR A 39 -6.68 17.52 5.76
N ASN A 40 -6.58 16.42 5.05
CA ASN A 40 -5.28 15.80 4.71
C ASN A 40 -4.52 15.45 6.00
N GLU A 41 -5.23 14.94 7.03
CA GLU A 41 -4.64 14.57 8.31
C GLU A 41 -4.92 13.12 8.64
N PHE A 42 -3.87 12.37 8.96
CA PHE A 42 -4.00 10.98 9.40
C PHE A 42 -4.33 10.96 10.89
N PRO A 43 -5.37 10.26 11.32
CA PRO A 43 -5.66 10.17 12.77
C PRO A 43 -4.64 9.26 13.45
N UNK A 44 -3.76 9.74 14.12
CA UNK A 44 -2.70 9.16 14.68
C UNK A 44 -3.02 8.11 15.64
N UNK A 45 -4.25 7.98 16.25
CA UNK A 45 -4.65 7.08 17.09
C UNK A 45 -4.82 5.75 16.55
N LEU A 46 -5.06 5.78 15.28
CA LEU A 46 -5.29 4.51 14.57
C LEU A 46 -4.12 3.54 14.66
N TRP A 47 -2.90 4.05 14.72
CA TRP A 47 -1.76 3.13 14.77
C TRP A 47 -1.84 2.19 15.97
N LYS A 48 -2.12 2.71 17.14
CA LYS A 48 -2.21 1.86 18.32
C LYS A 48 -3.46 0.99 18.30
N GLU A 49 -4.53 1.49 17.72
CA GLU A 49 -5.75 0.68 17.59
C GLU A 49 -5.52 -0.51 16.66
N LEU A 50 -4.85 -0.25 15.52
CA LEU A 50 -4.52 -1.33 14.58
C LEU A 50 -3.56 -2.34 15.20
N GLY A 51 -2.60 -1.83 15.97
CA GLY A 51 -1.65 -2.70 16.67
C GLY A 51 -2.33 -3.58 17.70
N ALA A 52 -3.27 -3.02 18.44
CA ALA A 52 -3.99 -3.79 19.47
C ALA A 52 -4.80 -4.93 18.86
N LEU A 53 -5.23 -4.76 17.61
CA LEU A 53 -5.97 -5.81 16.91
C LEU A 53 -5.08 -6.83 16.21
N GLY A 54 -3.76 -6.65 16.29
CA GLY A 54 -2.82 -7.54 15.64
C GLY A 54 -2.67 -7.32 14.15
N LEU A 55 -3.15 -6.18 13.64
CA LEU A 55 -3.16 -5.95 12.19
C LEU A 55 -1.85 -5.45 11.63
N LEU A 56 -0.95 -4.94 12.49
CA LEU A 56 0.32 -4.40 12.02
C LEU A 56 1.40 -5.47 11.87
N GLY A 57 1.16 -6.68 12.38
CA GLY A 57 2.11 -7.77 12.28
C GLY A 57 1.51 -9.05 11.71
N VAL A 58 0.65 -8.92 10.72
CA VAL A 58 -0.06 -10.08 10.14
C VAL A 58 0.91 -11.10 9.54
N THR A 59 2.03 -10.62 8.97
CA THR A 59 3.04 -11.53 8.39
C THR A 59 4.19 -11.85 9.35
N VAL A 60 4.20 -11.25 10.53
CA VAL A 60 5.34 -11.34 11.45
C VAL A 60 5.18 -12.53 12.40
N GLU A 61 6.26 -13.17 12.71
CA GLU A 61 6.30 -14.32 13.62
C GLU A 61 5.85 -13.92 15.03
N GLU A 62 5.29 -14.89 15.73
CA GLU A 62 4.75 -14.65 17.07
C GLU A 62 5.81 -14.19 18.07
N GLU A 63 7.05 -14.65 17.90
CA GLU A 63 8.12 -14.24 18.82
C GLU A 63 8.38 -12.75 18.80
N TYR A 64 8.00 -12.05 17.74
CA TYR A 64 8.14 -10.58 17.66
C TYR A 64 6.81 -9.85 17.84
N GLY A 65 5.78 -10.56 18.24
CA GLY A 65 4.47 -9.99 18.51
C GLY A 65 3.48 -10.11 17.37
N GLY A 66 3.86 -10.75 16.28
CA GLY A 66 2.99 -10.88 15.11
C GLY A 66 1.99 -12.01 15.24
N SER A 67 1.07 -12.09 14.29
CA SER A 67 0.07 -13.14 14.23
C SER A 67 0.40 -14.23 13.21
N ALA A 68 1.41 -14.02 12.39
CA ALA A 68 1.94 -15.00 11.44
C ALA A 68 0.87 -15.62 10.54
N MET A 69 -0.07 -14.81 10.06
CA MET A 69 -1.16 -15.31 9.24
C MET A 69 -0.83 -15.30 7.74
N GLY A 70 0.13 -14.49 7.31
CA GLY A 70 0.60 -14.52 5.94
C GLY A 70 0.07 -13.40 5.05
N TYR A 71 0.34 -13.55 3.75
CA TYR A 71 0.08 -12.49 2.77
C TYR A 71 -1.37 -12.42 2.33
N LEU A 72 -2.04 -13.56 2.18
CA LEU A 72 -3.47 -13.53 1.85
C LEU A 72 -4.24 -12.83 2.96
N ALA A 73 -3.92 -13.16 4.21
CA ALA A 73 -4.55 -12.50 5.35
C ALA A 73 -4.28 -10.98 5.30
N HIS A 74 -3.04 -10.61 4.96
CA HIS A 74 -2.71 -9.19 4.89
C HIS A 74 -3.51 -8.49 3.79
N CYS A 75 -3.69 -9.14 2.64
CA CYS A 75 -4.51 -8.58 1.57
C CYS A 75 -5.95 -8.37 2.02
N VAL A 76 -6.52 -9.33 2.71
CA VAL A 76 -7.89 -9.22 3.19
C VAL A 76 -8.02 -8.06 4.19
N ALA A 77 -7.06 -7.91 5.08
CA ALA A 77 -7.04 -6.75 5.96
C ALA A 77 -6.93 -5.42 5.19
N UNK A 78 -6.01 -5.27 4.22
CA UNK A 78 -5.85 -4.20 3.50
C UNK A 78 -6.95 -3.87 2.76
N GLU A 79 -7.74 -4.85 2.29
CA GLU A 79 -8.95 -4.60 1.54
C GLU A 79 -10.04 -3.96 2.38
N GLU A 80 -10.29 -4.51 3.56
CA GLU A 80 -11.37 -3.99 4.40
C GLU A 80 -11.04 -2.61 4.99
N ILE A 81 -9.79 -2.35 5.32
CA ILE A 81 -9.39 -1.01 5.76
C ILE A 81 -9.58 -0.01 4.62
N SER A 82 -9.14 -0.38 3.42
CA SER A 82 -9.25 0.50 2.24
C SER A 82 -10.70 0.75 1.85
N ARG A 83 -11.57 -0.21 2.08
CA ARG A 83 -13.00 -0.04 1.83
C ARG A 83 -13.56 1.11 2.66
N ALA A 84 -13.07 1.26 3.89
CA ALA A 84 -13.48 2.37 4.76
C ALA A 84 -12.79 3.68 4.41
N SER A 85 -11.50 3.63 4.13
CA SER A 85 -10.70 4.78 3.70
C SER A 85 -9.46 4.27 2.99
N ALA A 86 -9.36 4.57 1.71
CA ALA A 86 -8.22 4.12 0.92
C ALA A 86 -6.92 4.76 1.39
N SER A 87 -6.97 6.00 1.87
CA SER A 87 -5.76 6.67 2.35
C SER A 87 -5.24 6.03 3.64
N VAL A 88 -6.13 5.63 4.52
CA VAL A 88 -5.70 4.89 5.71
C VAL A 88 -5.14 3.55 5.29
N GLY A 89 -5.74 2.91 4.34
CA GLY A 89 -5.21 1.68 3.78
C GLY A 89 -3.80 1.82 3.20
N UNK A 90 -3.46 2.80 2.58
CA UNK A 90 -2.25 3.09 2.02
C UNK A 90 -1.23 3.15 2.99
N SER A 91 -1.51 4.01 4.05
CA SER A 91 -0.57 4.15 5.15
C SER A 91 -0.37 2.86 5.92
N TYR A 92 -1.46 2.13 6.14
CA TYR A 92 -1.39 0.82 6.78
C TYR A 92 -0.44 -0.11 6.01
N GLY A 93 -0.61 -0.20 4.70
CA GLY A 93 0.23 -1.08 3.89
C GLY A 93 1.69 -0.66 3.86
N ALA A 94 1.94 0.64 3.82
CA ALA A 94 3.32 1.14 3.85
C ALA A 94 4.01 0.76 5.15
N HIS A 95 3.28 0.82 6.25
CA HIS A 95 3.82 0.42 7.55
C HIS A 95 4.01 -1.08 7.62
N SER A 96 2.95 -1.84 7.43
CA SER A 96 2.94 -3.26 7.79
C SER A 96 3.55 -4.15 6.71
N ASN A 97 3.54 -3.71 5.46
CA ASN A 97 4.12 -4.52 4.39
C ASN A 97 5.45 -3.95 3.90
N LEU A 98 5.50 -2.67 3.55
CA LEU A 98 6.74 -2.12 3.00
C LEU A 98 7.85 -2.09 4.05
N CYS A 99 7.56 -1.62 5.25
CA CYS A 99 8.59 -1.50 6.28
C CYS A 99 8.70 -2.77 7.12
N VAL A 100 7.61 -3.19 7.72
CA VAL A 100 7.64 -4.31 8.68
C VAL A 100 8.05 -5.61 7.98
N ASN A 101 7.44 -5.92 6.86
CA ASN A 101 7.75 -7.19 6.18
C ASN A 101 9.18 -7.21 5.65
N GLN A 102 9.71 -6.07 5.24
CA GLN A 102 11.07 -6.00 4.74
C GLN A 102 12.08 -6.24 5.87
N ILE A 103 11.83 -5.67 7.05
CA ILE A 103 12.67 -5.94 8.22
C ILE A 103 12.57 -7.41 8.60
N ARG A 104 11.37 -7.93 8.57
CA ARG A 104 11.14 -9.35 8.87
C ARG A 104 11.92 -10.25 7.90
N ARG A 105 11.95 -9.92 6.67
CA ARG A 105 12.60 -10.72 5.63
C ARG A 105 14.10 -10.55 5.58
N UNK A 106 14.54 -9.43 5.85
CA UNK A 106 15.83 -9.10 5.62
C UNK A 106 16.60 -8.82 6.78
N GLY A 107 16.07 -8.65 7.92
CA GLY A 107 16.76 -8.22 9.12
C GLY A 107 17.52 -9.31 9.83
N THR A 108 18.55 -8.91 10.57
CA THR A 108 19.23 -9.83 11.48
C THR A 108 18.33 -10.08 12.69
N ALA A 109 18.68 -11.10 13.49
CA ALA A 109 17.93 -11.38 14.72
C ALA A 109 17.94 -10.14 15.64
N GLU A 110 19.07 -9.44 15.74
CA GLU A 110 19.15 -8.24 16.56
C GLU A 110 18.28 -7.13 16.03
N GLN A 111 18.26 -6.93 14.71
CA GLN A 111 17.42 -5.90 14.10
C GLN A 111 15.95 -6.20 14.33
N LYS A 112 15.56 -7.43 14.15
CA LYS A 112 14.18 -7.83 14.41
C LYS A 112 13.76 -7.60 15.84
N UNK A 113 14.48 -7.88 16.60
CA UNK A 113 14.24 -7.73 17.94
C UNK A 113 14.15 -6.38 18.33
N LYS A 114 14.92 -5.54 17.70
CA LYS A 114 14.94 -4.12 18.07
C LYS A 114 13.74 -3.38 17.52
N TYR A 115 13.36 -3.66 16.26
CA TYR A 115 12.41 -2.83 15.56
C TYR A 115 11.00 -3.41 15.46
N LEU A 116 10.86 -4.74 15.32
CA LEU A 116 9.55 -5.30 15.02
C LEU A 116 8.53 -5.17 16.15
N PRO A 117 8.87 -5.43 17.42
CA PRO A 117 7.83 -5.36 18.45
C PRO A 117 7.13 -4.00 18.55
N LYS A 118 7.88 -2.91 18.44
CA LYS A 118 7.27 -1.59 18.53
C LYS A 118 6.50 -1.21 17.26
N LEU A 119 6.95 -1.70 16.11
CA LEU A 119 6.20 -1.49 14.87
C LEU A 119 4.91 -2.31 14.89
N VAL A 120 4.96 -3.52 15.38
CA VAL A 120 3.79 -4.40 15.43
C VAL A 120 2.74 -3.88 16.42
N SER A 121 3.17 -3.28 17.52
CA SER A 121 2.24 -2.71 18.50
C SER A 121 1.64 -1.38 18.05
N GLY A 122 2.26 -0.73 17.07
CA GLY A 122 1.83 0.60 16.65
C GLY A 122 2.40 1.73 17.48
N GLU A 123 3.27 1.42 18.43
CA GLU A 123 3.99 2.44 19.18
C GLU A 123 4.90 3.24 18.25
N HIS A 124 5.51 2.58 17.29
CA HIS A 124 6.34 3.19 16.25
C HIS A 124 5.66 3.01 14.90
N VAL A 125 5.87 3.98 14.02
CA VAL A 125 5.34 3.96 12.66
C VAL A 125 6.50 3.69 11.70
N GLY A 126 6.23 2.88 10.68
CA GLY A 126 7.24 2.50 9.70
C GLY A 126 7.01 3.10 8.33
N SER A 127 8.13 3.26 7.61
CA SER A 127 8.10 3.81 6.27
C SER A 127 9.22 3.18 5.44
N LEU A 128 9.12 3.31 4.12
CA LEU A 128 10.16 2.83 3.22
C LEU A 128 10.38 3.89 2.15
N ALA A 129 11.63 4.23 1.89
CA ALA A 129 11.98 5.35 1.03
C ALA A 129 12.94 4.92 -0.08
N MET A 130 12.40 4.74 -1.28
CA MET A 130 13.23 4.44 -2.44
C MET A 130 13.24 5.60 -3.46
N SER A 131 12.11 6.25 -3.69
CA SER A 131 11.96 7.22 -4.77
C SER A 131 12.61 8.57 -4.45
N GLU A 132 13.05 9.25 -5.50
CA GLU A 132 13.60 10.61 -5.44
C GLU A 132 12.94 11.43 -6.53
N SER A 133 13.02 12.75 -6.46
CA SER A 133 12.40 13.60 -7.46
C SER A 133 12.93 13.30 -8.87
N GLY A 134 14.16 12.85 -8.97
CA GLY A 134 14.76 12.47 -10.26
C GLY A 134 14.83 10.97 -10.51
N ALA A 135 14.22 10.15 -9.64
CA ALA A 135 14.33 8.68 -9.74
C ALA A 135 13.06 8.03 -9.22
N GLY A 136 12.04 8.01 -10.06
CA GLY A 136 10.80 7.30 -9.78
C GLY A 136 10.79 5.95 -10.44
N SER A 137 10.38 5.87 -11.73
CA SER A 137 10.44 4.62 -12.49
C SER A 137 11.87 4.09 -12.60
N ASP A 138 12.83 5.00 -12.78
CA ASP A 138 14.25 4.64 -12.82
C ASP A 138 14.82 4.69 -11.41
N VAL A 139 14.32 3.81 -10.54
CA VAL A 139 14.65 3.87 -9.12
C VAL A 139 16.12 3.55 -8.86
N VAL A 140 16.74 2.69 -9.67
CA VAL A 140 18.17 2.38 -9.55
C VAL A 140 19.03 3.59 -9.87
N GLY A 141 18.47 4.58 -10.58
CA GLY A 141 19.16 5.83 -10.85
C GLY A 141 19.18 6.80 -9.67
N MET A 142 18.84 6.34 -8.49
CA MET A 142 18.82 7.19 -7.27
C MET A 142 20.17 7.82 -7.00
N LYS A 143 20.18 8.96 -6.31
CA LYS A 143 21.39 9.73 -6.07
C LYS A 143 21.69 9.99 -4.60
N LEU A 144 20.80 9.64 -3.67
CA LEU A 144 21.10 9.77 -2.24
C LEU A 144 22.39 9.00 -1.96
N ARG A 145 23.38 9.67 -1.40
CA ARG A 145 24.69 9.08 -1.19
C ARG A 145 24.90 8.66 0.25
N ALA A 146 25.59 7.55 0.43
CA ALA A 146 26.04 7.08 1.73
C ALA A 146 27.54 6.86 1.65
N ASP A 147 28.33 7.76 2.23
CA ASP A 147 29.79 7.69 2.21
C ASP A 147 30.29 6.94 3.44
N LYS A 148 31.13 5.96 3.23
CA LYS A 148 31.65 5.12 4.30
C LYS A 148 32.71 5.89 5.11
N ARG A 149 32.62 5.84 6.43
CA ARG A 149 33.53 6.48 7.36
C ARG A 149 33.77 5.54 8.52
N ASN A 150 34.85 4.77 8.46
CA ASN A 150 35.21 3.83 9.54
C ASN A 150 34.02 2.87 9.83
N ASP A 151 33.33 3.06 10.95
CA ASP A 151 32.29 2.15 11.41
C ASP A 151 30.87 2.63 11.10
N ARG A 152 30.74 3.60 10.19
CA ARG A 152 29.42 4.17 9.88
C ARG A 152 29.39 4.72 8.47
N PHE A 153 28.20 5.09 8.06
CA PHE A 153 27.98 5.79 6.79
C PHE A 153 27.42 7.17 7.06
N VAL A 154 27.73 8.11 6.18
CA VAL A 154 27.22 9.47 6.26
C VAL A 154 26.32 9.71 5.04
N LEU A 155 25.04 9.94 5.29
CA LEU A 155 24.05 10.10 4.23
C LEU A 155 23.82 11.56 3.91
N ASN A 156 23.76 11.85 2.60
CA ASN A 156 23.49 13.20 2.08
C ASN A 156 22.61 13.10 0.84
N GLY A 157 21.53 13.88 0.84
CA GLY A 157 20.59 13.93 -0.28
C GLY A 157 19.16 13.93 0.20
N THR A 158 18.24 13.61 -0.72
CA THR A 158 16.81 13.66 -0.42
C THR A 158 16.09 12.46 -0.99
N LYS A 159 14.89 12.20 -0.46
CA LYS A 159 13.93 11.27 -1.00
C LYS A 159 12.61 12.00 -1.17
N MET A 160 11.77 11.55 -2.09
CA MET A 160 10.53 12.26 -2.42
C MET A 160 9.36 11.28 -2.48
N TRP A 161 8.16 11.78 -2.15
CA TRP A 161 6.90 11.05 -2.19
C TRP A 161 6.88 9.87 -1.21
N ILE A 162 7.35 10.12 0.01
CA ILE A 162 7.52 9.02 0.97
C ILE A 162 6.30 8.92 1.88
N THR A 163 5.53 7.87 1.70
CA THR A 163 4.35 7.58 2.52
C THR A 163 4.77 7.34 3.97
N ASN A 164 4.05 7.94 4.90
CA ASN A 164 4.31 7.87 6.34
C ASN A 164 5.62 8.56 6.76
N GLY A 165 6.32 9.20 5.83
CA GLY A 165 7.62 9.80 6.16
C GLY A 165 7.53 10.81 7.28
N THR A 166 6.47 11.60 7.31
CA THR A 166 6.23 12.60 8.34
C THR A 166 6.12 11.98 9.73
N ASP A 167 5.49 10.82 9.81
CA ASP A 167 5.13 10.18 11.08
C ASP A 167 6.08 9.07 11.49
N ALA A 168 6.99 8.66 10.61
CA ALA A 168 7.76 7.44 10.81
C ALA A 168 8.78 7.56 11.93
N SER A 169 8.84 6.52 12.76
CA SER A 169 9.90 6.34 13.76
C SER A 169 11.07 5.56 13.17
N THR A 170 10.76 4.63 12.27
CA THR A 170 11.73 3.72 11.64
C THR A 170 11.49 3.75 10.14
N LEU A 171 12.57 3.95 9.38
CA LEU A 171 12.47 4.01 7.93
C LEU A 171 13.51 3.10 7.29
N ILE A 172 13.10 2.41 6.23
CA ILE A 172 14.06 1.72 5.36
C ILE A 172 14.39 2.69 4.23
N VAL A 173 15.68 3.01 4.08
CA VAL A 173 16.12 4.02 3.10
C VAL A 173 17.20 3.42 2.23
N TYR A 174 17.02 3.50 0.91
CA TYR A 174 18.01 3.00 -0.06
C TYR A 174 18.91 4.15 -0.50
N ALA A 175 20.22 3.90 -0.54
CA ALA A 175 21.20 4.93 -0.88
C ALA A 175 22.36 4.34 -1.68
N LYS A 176 23.06 5.19 -2.39
CA LYS A 176 24.26 4.80 -3.15
C LYS A 176 25.47 4.78 -2.24
N THR A 177 25.99 3.59 -1.99
CA THR A 177 27.25 3.44 -1.27
C THR A 177 28.45 3.40 -2.23
N ASP A 178 28.20 3.02 -3.50
CA ASP A 178 29.22 3.05 -4.55
C ASP A 178 28.56 3.58 -5.82
N PRO A 179 28.71 4.87 -6.13
CA PRO A 179 28.02 5.45 -7.29
C PRO A 179 28.46 4.85 -8.63
N ASP A 180 29.61 4.18 -8.68
CA ASP A 180 30.14 3.64 -9.93
C ASP A 180 29.79 2.18 -10.16
N ALA A 181 29.09 1.54 -9.23
CA ALA A 181 28.82 0.09 -9.32
C ALA A 181 27.42 -0.25 -9.80
N GLY A 182 26.64 0.75 -10.26
CA GLY A 182 25.29 0.51 -10.73
C GLY A 182 24.40 -0.09 -9.65
N PRO A 183 23.59 -1.10 -9.98
CA PRO A 183 22.71 -1.69 -8.96
C PRO A 183 23.46 -2.28 -7.77
N ARG A 184 24.69 -2.76 -7.96
CA ARG A 184 25.45 -3.31 -6.86
C ARG A 184 26.05 -2.25 -5.96
N GLY A 185 25.83 -0.99 -6.27
CA GLY A 185 26.26 0.13 -5.43
C GLY A 185 25.19 0.66 -4.52
N ILE A 186 24.05 -0.01 -4.40
CA ILE A 186 22.94 0.43 -3.55
C ILE A 186 22.90 -0.39 -2.27
N THR A 187 22.66 0.28 -1.15
CA THR A 187 22.56 -0.36 0.16
C THR A 187 21.28 0.11 0.84
N ALA A 188 20.60 -0.79 1.55
CA ALA A 188 19.41 -0.46 2.33
C ALA A 188 19.81 -0.19 3.78
N PHE A 189 19.31 0.89 4.35
CA PHE A 189 19.62 1.31 5.71
C PHE A 189 18.38 1.42 6.56
N LEU A 190 18.51 1.07 7.84
CA LEU A 190 17.48 1.34 8.84
C LEU A 190 17.78 2.69 9.48
N ILE A 191 16.89 3.64 9.26
CA ILE A 191 17.02 5.00 9.76
C ILE A 191 16.02 5.20 10.89
N GLU A 192 16.46 5.88 11.96
CA GLU A 192 15.60 6.23 13.08
C GLU A 192 15.37 7.74 13.06
N LYS A 193 14.16 8.15 13.41
CA LYS A 193 13.74 9.54 13.19
C LYS A 193 14.58 10.57 13.93
N ASP A 194 15.19 10.19 15.07
CA ASP A 194 15.98 11.14 15.86
C ASP A 194 17.47 11.10 15.54
N MET A 195 17.89 10.40 14.49
CA MET A 195 19.27 10.49 14.03
C MET A 195 19.58 11.91 13.61
N ALA A 196 20.73 12.44 14.09
CA ALA A 196 21.15 13.79 13.72
C ALA A 196 21.37 13.85 12.21
N GLY A 197 20.89 14.92 11.58
CA GLY A 197 21.03 15.10 10.14
C GLY A 197 19.87 14.58 9.33
N PHE A 198 18.95 13.87 9.94
CA PHE A 198 17.74 13.41 9.25
C PHE A 198 16.57 14.33 9.62
N SER A 199 15.82 14.75 8.61
CA SER A 199 14.61 15.53 8.83
C SER A 199 13.63 15.29 7.70
N THR A 200 12.41 15.76 7.91
CA THR A 200 11.39 15.74 6.85
C THR A 200 11.12 17.17 6.41
N ALA A 201 10.79 17.32 5.15
CA ALA A 201 10.42 18.61 4.61
C ALA A 201 9.01 18.48 4.06
N GLN A 202 8.49 19.50 3.55
CA GLN A 202 7.25 19.59 2.79
C GLN A 202 6.32 18.36 2.83
N LYS A 203 5.28 18.45 3.65
CA LYS A 203 4.17 17.49 3.57
C LYS A 203 3.40 17.79 2.30
N LEU A 204 3.20 16.79 1.46
CA LEU A 204 2.67 17.02 0.13
C LEU A 204 1.14 17.14 0.12
N ASP A 205 0.64 18.05 -0.70
CA ASP A 205 -0.79 18.26 -0.91
C ASP A 205 -1.17 17.50 -2.18
N LYS A 206 -1.76 16.32 -2.02
CA LYS A 206 -1.93 15.36 -3.10
C LYS A 206 -3.32 15.42 -3.70
N LEU A 207 -3.45 14.89 -4.92
CA LEU A 207 -4.74 14.73 -5.60
C LEU A 207 -5.68 13.87 -4.76
N GLY A 208 -5.20 12.71 -4.36
CA GLY A 208 -5.94 11.75 -3.55
C GLY A 208 -5.05 11.19 -2.47
N MET A 209 -5.52 10.11 -1.85
CA MET A 209 -4.82 9.52 -0.70
C MET A 209 -4.54 10.57 0.36
N ARG A 210 -5.41 11.54 0.46
CA ARG A 210 -5.28 12.62 1.42
C ARG A 210 -5.51 12.06 2.81
N GLY A 211 -4.62 12.43 3.74
CA GLY A 211 -4.59 11.83 5.06
C GLY A 211 -3.55 10.74 5.20
N SER A 212 -3.05 10.19 4.08
CA SER A 212 -1.86 9.34 4.10
C SER A 212 -0.66 10.28 4.01
N ASN A 213 -0.08 10.62 5.14
CA ASN A 213 0.95 11.65 5.20
C ASN A 213 2.16 11.25 4.36
N THR A 214 2.50 12.13 3.43
CA THR A 214 3.51 11.86 2.40
C THR A 214 4.42 13.07 2.33
N CYS A 215 5.73 12.87 2.32
CA CYS A 215 6.64 14.01 2.39
C CYS A 215 7.96 13.75 1.67
N GLU A 216 8.79 14.77 1.70
CA GLU A 216 10.19 14.69 1.31
C GLU A 216 11.04 14.39 2.53
N LEU A 217 12.04 13.52 2.37
CA LEU A 217 13.05 13.27 3.41
C LEU A 217 14.33 14.01 3.05
N VAL A 218 15.02 14.53 4.06
CA VAL A 218 16.26 15.28 3.88
C VAL A 218 17.34 14.70 4.77
N PHE A 219 18.49 14.43 4.17
CA PHE A 219 19.67 13.93 4.89
C PHE A 219 20.82 14.89 4.69
N GLN A 220 21.35 15.42 5.80
CA GLN A 220 22.51 16.31 5.79
C GLN A 220 23.52 15.80 6.80
N ASP A 221 24.56 15.18 6.28
CA ASP A 221 25.60 14.56 7.12
C ASP A 221 24.99 13.66 8.19
N CYS A 222 24.03 12.84 7.78
CA CYS A 222 23.34 11.95 8.71
C CYS A 222 24.18 10.70 8.91
N GLU A 223 24.66 10.51 10.13
CA GLU A 223 25.51 9.36 10.47
C GLU A 223 24.66 8.16 10.82
N VAL A 224 24.92 7.07 10.15
CA VAL A 224 24.18 5.82 10.34
C VAL A 224 25.18 4.71 10.65
N PRO A 225 25.02 4.01 11.79
CA PRO A 225 25.96 2.95 12.14
C PRO A 225 25.98 1.83 11.11
N TYR A 226 27.13 1.18 10.97
CA TYR A 226 27.29 0.08 10.04
C TYR A 226 26.27 -1.04 10.31
N GLU A 227 25.95 -1.28 11.57
CA GLU A 227 24.99 -2.34 11.93
C GLU A 227 23.56 -2.00 11.55
N ASN A 228 23.29 -0.82 11.01
CA ASN A 228 21.97 -0.46 10.51
C ASN A 228 21.78 -0.77 9.03
N ILE A 229 22.73 -1.46 8.40
CA ILE A 229 22.51 -1.97 7.06
C ILE A 229 21.45 -3.07 7.13
N LEU A 230 20.44 -2.99 6.30
CA LEU A 230 19.44 -4.05 6.15
C LEU A 230 19.89 -4.93 4.98
N GLY A 231 20.27 -6.16 5.30
CA GLY A 231 20.87 -7.03 4.31
C GLY A 231 22.38 -6.80 4.27
N GLU A 232 22.93 -6.71 3.09
CA GLU A 232 24.38 -6.57 2.92
C GLU A 232 24.74 -5.26 2.24
N GLU A 233 25.93 -4.77 2.53
CA GLU A 233 26.47 -3.62 1.81
C GLU A 233 26.52 -3.96 0.32
N GLY A 234 25.96 -3.08 -0.51
CA GLY A 234 25.86 -3.33 -1.94
C GLY A 234 24.74 -4.24 -2.35
N GLY A 235 23.99 -4.79 -1.39
CA GLY A 235 22.87 -5.69 -1.66
C GLY A 235 21.50 -5.04 -1.66
N GLY A 236 21.44 -3.70 -1.62
CA GLY A 236 20.18 -2.99 -1.51
C GLY A 236 19.25 -3.16 -2.70
N ALA A 237 19.79 -3.27 -3.91
CA ALA A 237 18.93 -3.45 -5.08
C ALA A 237 18.20 -4.79 -5.04
N LYS A 238 18.84 -5.84 -4.54
CA LYS A 238 18.18 -7.12 -4.35
C LYS A 238 17.04 -7.02 -3.34
N VAL A 239 17.31 -6.33 -2.21
CA VAL A 239 16.30 -6.12 -1.20
C VAL A 239 15.12 -5.37 -1.78
N LEU A 240 15.39 -4.29 -2.53
CA LEU A 240 14.37 -3.46 -3.15
C LEU A 240 13.52 -4.25 -4.13
N MET A 241 14.17 -4.96 -5.04
CA MET A 241 13.45 -5.68 -6.10
C MET A 241 12.60 -6.82 -5.56
N SER A 242 13.13 -7.59 -4.61
CA SER A 242 12.33 -8.66 -3.99
C SER A 242 11.19 -8.08 -3.17
N GLY A 243 11.42 -6.94 -2.53
CA GLY A 243 10.39 -6.26 -1.78
C GLY A 243 9.24 -5.82 -2.66
N LEU A 244 9.54 -5.36 -3.88
CA LEU A 244 8.50 -4.92 -4.80
C LEU A 244 7.51 -6.05 -5.14
N ASP A 245 7.97 -7.29 -5.19
CA ASP A 245 7.06 -8.40 -5.46
C ASP A 245 5.98 -8.51 -4.38
N TYR A 246 6.37 -8.43 -3.11
CA TYR A 246 5.39 -8.47 -2.01
C TYR A 246 4.60 -7.18 -1.91
N GLU A 247 5.24 -6.05 -2.17
CA GLU A 247 4.57 -4.74 -2.15
C GLU A 247 3.43 -4.70 -3.15
N ARG A 248 3.69 -5.14 -4.38
CA ARG A 248 2.67 -5.11 -5.43
C ARG A 248 1.48 -6.00 -5.09
N VAL A 249 1.74 -7.20 -4.57
CA VAL A 249 0.67 -8.13 -4.22
C VAL A 249 -0.21 -7.55 -3.10
N VAL A 250 0.40 -7.12 -2.00
CA VAL A 250 -0.38 -6.65 -0.85
C VAL A 250 -1.09 -5.34 -1.18
N LEU A 251 -0.41 -4.42 -1.87
CA LEU A 251 -1.04 -3.14 -2.20
C LEU A 251 -2.16 -3.29 -3.24
N SER A 252 -2.19 -4.41 -3.99
CA SER A 252 -3.30 -4.60 -4.92
C SER A 252 -4.63 -4.78 -4.20
N ALA A 253 -4.61 -5.04 -2.90
CA ALA A 253 -5.83 -5.09 -2.10
C ALA A 253 -6.45 -3.71 -1.87
N GLY A 254 -5.66 -2.62 -2.00
CA GLY A 254 -6.21 -1.27 -1.95
C GLY A 254 -7.27 -1.03 -3.02
N PRO A 255 -6.94 -1.28 -4.29
CA PRO A 255 -7.96 -1.22 -5.34
C PRO A 255 -9.18 -2.10 -5.08
N LEU A 256 -9.00 -3.29 -4.50
CA LEU A 256 -10.14 -4.15 -4.17
C LEU A 256 -11.06 -3.45 -3.17
N GLY A 257 -10.50 -2.81 -2.16
CA GLY A 257 -11.30 -2.07 -1.19
C GLY A 257 -12.04 -0.90 -1.82
N ILE A 258 -11.39 -0.20 -2.75
CA ILE A 258 -12.03 0.91 -3.46
C ILE A 258 -13.22 0.38 -4.28
N MET A 259 -13.05 -0.76 -4.94
CA MET A 259 -14.16 -1.35 -5.72
C MET A 259 -15.33 -1.71 -4.81
N ALA A 260 -15.05 -2.32 -3.66
CA ALA A 260 -16.10 -2.64 -2.71
C ALA A 260 -16.81 -1.38 -2.22
N ALA A 261 -16.04 -0.31 -1.96
CA ALA A 261 -16.63 0.97 -1.55
C ALA A 261 -17.51 1.56 -2.64
N CYS A 262 -17.14 1.39 -3.91
CA CYS A 262 -18.00 1.86 -5.00
C CYS A 262 -19.37 1.17 -4.96
N LEU A 263 -19.36 -0.15 -4.75
CA LEU A 263 -20.62 -0.87 -4.63
C LEU A 263 -21.40 -0.47 -3.39
N ASP A 264 -20.69 -0.19 -2.28
CA ASP A 264 -21.36 0.28 -1.06
C ASP A 264 -22.14 1.56 -1.30
N VAL A 265 -21.67 2.41 -2.21
CA VAL A 265 -22.35 3.67 -2.52
C VAL A 265 -23.43 3.48 -3.59
N VAL A 266 -23.10 2.80 -4.67
CA VAL A 266 -23.98 2.72 -5.85
C VAL A 266 -25.18 1.84 -5.59
N VAL A 267 -25.00 0.69 -4.93
CA VAL A 267 -26.09 -0.26 -4.78
C VAL A 267 -27.28 0.33 -4.00
N PRO A 268 -27.10 0.91 -2.81
CA PRO A 268 -28.25 1.55 -2.16
C PRO A 268 -28.80 2.72 -2.97
N TYR A 269 -27.92 3.48 -3.63
CA TYR A 269 -28.36 4.67 -4.35
C TYR A 269 -29.34 4.32 -5.47
N VAL A 270 -29.10 3.24 -6.23
CA VAL A 270 -29.99 2.92 -7.35
C VAL A 270 -31.34 2.42 -6.88
N HIS A 271 -31.48 2.01 -5.61
CA HIS A 271 -32.76 1.69 -5.02
C HIS A 271 -33.48 2.93 -4.51
N GLU A 272 -32.75 3.92 -4.01
CA GLU A 272 -33.34 5.10 -3.37
C GLU A 272 -33.67 6.21 -4.35
N ARG A 273 -32.79 6.41 -5.33
CA ARG A 273 -32.96 7.49 -6.30
C ARG A 273 -34.05 7.12 -7.31
N GLU A 274 -35.01 7.99 -7.50
CA GLU A 274 -36.10 7.75 -8.45
C GLU A 274 -36.06 8.78 -9.54
N GLN A 275 -36.25 8.35 -10.77
CA GLN A 275 -36.49 9.21 -11.93
C GLN A 275 -37.45 8.48 -12.86
N PHE A 276 -38.25 9.24 -13.56
CA PHE A 276 -39.27 8.70 -14.44
C PHE A 276 -40.23 7.77 -13.66
N GLY A 277 -40.45 8.12 -12.38
CA GLY A 277 -41.43 7.45 -11.56
C GLY A 277 -40.99 6.11 -10.97
N GLN A 278 -39.69 5.80 -11.02
CA GLN A 278 -39.24 4.50 -10.48
C GLN A 278 -37.78 4.59 -10.03
N PRO A 279 -37.35 3.67 -9.16
CA PRO A 279 -35.93 3.62 -8.80
C PRO A 279 -35.05 3.46 -10.03
N ILE A 280 -33.92 4.17 -10.05
CA ILE A 280 -33.09 4.11 -11.26
C ILE A 280 -32.49 2.73 -11.49
N GLY A 281 -32.41 1.90 -10.45
CA GLY A 281 -31.95 0.51 -10.63
C GLY A 281 -32.88 -0.36 -11.47
N GLU A 282 -34.09 0.11 -11.75
CA GLU A 282 -35.00 -0.58 -12.65
C GLU A 282 -34.59 -0.44 -14.12
N PHE A 283 -33.77 0.54 -14.45
CA PHE A 283 -33.39 0.76 -15.85
C PHE A 283 -32.26 -0.19 -16.24
N GLN A 284 -32.36 -0.77 -17.42
CA GLN A 284 -31.39 -1.76 -17.84
C GLN A 284 -29.98 -1.22 -18.01
N LEU A 285 -29.85 0.05 -18.39
CA LEU A 285 -28.50 0.65 -18.50
C LEU A 285 -27.83 0.76 -17.12
N MET A 286 -28.61 0.97 -16.05
CA MET A 286 -28.07 0.97 -14.71
C MET A 286 -27.75 -0.44 -14.25
N GLN A 287 -28.58 -1.40 -14.60
CA GLN A 287 -28.30 -2.81 -14.26
C GLN A 287 -27.04 -3.29 -14.96
N GLY A 288 -26.79 -2.80 -16.19
CA GLY A 288 -25.55 -3.08 -16.88
C GLY A 288 -24.33 -2.59 -16.14
N LYS A 289 -24.42 -1.38 -15.54
CA LYS A 289 -23.31 -0.87 -14.73
C LYS A 289 -23.08 -1.75 -13.50
N LEU A 290 -24.14 -2.15 -12.82
CA LEU A 290 -24.01 -3.04 -11.66
C LEU A 290 -23.36 -4.36 -12.05
N ALA A 291 -23.74 -4.92 -13.19
CA ALA A 291 -23.17 -6.16 -13.69
C ALA A 291 -21.67 -6.01 -13.91
N ASP A 292 -21.26 -4.94 -14.58
CA ASP A 292 -19.86 -4.71 -14.87
C ASP A 292 -19.06 -4.54 -13.56
N MET A 293 -19.60 -3.82 -12.60
CA MET A 293 -18.94 -3.61 -11.32
C MET A 293 -18.76 -4.92 -10.58
N TYR A 294 -19.80 -5.73 -10.54
CA TYR A 294 -19.77 -7.01 -9.83
C TYR A 294 -18.73 -7.96 -10.44
N VAL A 295 -18.79 -8.11 -11.76
CA VAL A 295 -17.88 -9.02 -12.47
C VAL A 295 -16.43 -8.55 -12.33
N THR A 296 -16.20 -7.26 -12.48
CA THR A 296 -14.85 -6.70 -12.38
C THR A 296 -14.26 -6.93 -11.00
N MET A 297 -15.04 -6.65 -9.94
CA MET A 297 -14.54 -6.84 -8.59
C MET A 297 -14.17 -8.30 -8.33
N ASN A 298 -15.04 -9.23 -8.75
CA ASN A 298 -14.77 -10.65 -8.53
C ASN A 298 -13.56 -11.12 -9.33
N ALA A 299 -13.40 -10.65 -10.57
CA ALA A 299 -12.23 -11.03 -11.37
C ALA A 299 -10.94 -10.53 -10.72
N CYS A 300 -10.95 -9.28 -10.24
CA CYS A 300 -9.78 -8.71 -9.58
C CYS A 300 -9.47 -9.46 -8.28
N ARG A 301 -10.50 -9.74 -7.48
CA ARG A 301 -10.31 -10.52 -6.26
C ARG A 301 -9.71 -11.88 -6.54
N ALA A 302 -10.22 -12.56 -7.54
CA ALA A 302 -9.73 -13.90 -7.88
C ALA A 302 -8.23 -13.88 -8.16
N TYR A 303 -7.80 -12.92 -8.98
CA TYR A 303 -6.38 -12.82 -9.33
C TYR A 303 -5.53 -12.45 -8.11
N VAL A 304 -5.93 -11.41 -7.40
CA VAL A 304 -5.16 -10.94 -6.25
C VAL A 304 -5.05 -12.03 -5.17
N TYR A 305 -6.17 -12.67 -4.83
CA TYR A 305 -6.16 -13.70 -3.79
C TYR A 305 -5.31 -14.90 -4.23
N ALA A 306 -5.37 -15.27 -5.49
CA ALA A 306 -4.56 -16.39 -5.99
C ALA A 306 -3.07 -16.07 -5.88
N VAL A 307 -2.67 -14.86 -6.25
CA VAL A 307 -1.25 -14.47 -6.17
C VAL A 307 -0.80 -14.38 -4.72
N ALA A 308 -1.65 -13.83 -3.84
CA ALA A 308 -1.32 -13.74 -2.41
C ALA A 308 -1.17 -15.13 -1.79
N ALA A 309 -2.06 -16.05 -2.15
CA ALA A 309 -1.97 -17.43 -1.66
C ALA A 309 -0.69 -18.10 -2.15
N ALA A 310 -0.28 -17.82 -3.39
CA ALA A 310 0.98 -18.34 -3.91
C ALA A 310 2.17 -17.80 -3.13
N CYS A 311 2.12 -16.53 -2.72
CA CYS A 311 3.17 -15.98 -1.86
C CYS A 311 3.27 -16.76 -0.54
N ASP A 312 2.12 -17.15 0.01
CA ASP A 312 2.10 -17.93 1.26
C ASP A 312 2.71 -19.31 1.09
N ARG A 313 2.68 -19.85 -0.12
CA ARG A 313 3.32 -21.13 -0.43
C ARG A 313 4.78 -20.99 -0.83
N GLY A 314 5.30 -19.76 -0.84
CA GLY A 314 6.68 -19.51 -1.28
C GLY A 314 6.85 -19.54 -2.80
N GLU A 315 5.78 -19.34 -3.53
CA GLU A 315 5.76 -19.40 -5.01
C GLU A 315 5.56 -18.02 -5.60
N THR A 316 6.33 -17.05 -5.14
CA THR A 316 6.24 -15.67 -5.62
C THR A 316 6.62 -15.58 -7.09
N SER A 317 5.84 -14.85 -7.87
CA SER A 317 6.09 -14.63 -9.28
C SER A 317 6.09 -13.12 -9.53
N ARG A 318 7.22 -12.62 -10.09
CA ARG A 318 7.31 -11.18 -10.38
C ARG A 318 6.26 -10.74 -11.38
N LYS A 319 6.05 -11.58 -12.40
CA LYS A 319 5.09 -11.31 -13.45
C LYS A 319 3.66 -11.26 -12.89
N ASP A 320 3.30 -12.16 -11.98
CA ASP A 320 1.95 -12.14 -11.39
C ASP A 320 1.77 -11.07 -10.33
N ALA A 321 2.83 -10.78 -9.56
CA ALA A 321 2.76 -9.66 -8.62
C ALA A 321 2.47 -8.36 -9.37
N ALA A 322 3.19 -8.13 -10.47
CA ALA A 322 2.94 -6.95 -11.31
C ALA A 322 1.57 -7.02 -11.97
N GLY A 323 1.18 -8.21 -12.42
CA GLY A 323 -0.09 -8.40 -13.14
C GLY A 323 -1.31 -8.12 -12.29
N CYS A 324 -1.32 -8.61 -11.07
CA CYS A 324 -2.50 -8.42 -10.24
C CYS A 324 -2.71 -6.95 -9.85
N ILE A 325 -1.62 -6.21 -9.57
CA ILE A 325 -1.81 -4.79 -9.26
C ILE A 325 -2.09 -3.98 -10.53
N LEU A 326 -1.50 -4.34 -11.66
CA LEU A 326 -1.80 -3.67 -12.91
C LEU A 326 -3.30 -3.73 -13.20
N TYR A 327 -3.85 -4.93 -13.16
CA TYR A 327 -5.24 -5.13 -13.50
C TYR A 327 -6.18 -4.48 -12.46
N ALA A 328 -5.94 -4.75 -11.19
CA ALA A 328 -6.81 -4.22 -10.13
C ALA A 328 -6.77 -2.69 -10.08
N ALA A 329 -5.59 -2.09 -10.26
CA ALA A 329 -5.47 -0.63 -10.20
C ALA A 329 -6.25 0.05 -11.33
N GLU A 330 -6.08 -0.44 -12.55
CA GLU A 330 -6.78 0.16 -13.68
C GLU A 330 -8.28 -0.04 -13.58
N LYS A 331 -8.70 -1.22 -13.12
CA LYS A 331 -10.12 -1.51 -12.98
C LYS A 331 -10.77 -0.70 -11.85
N ALA A 332 -10.03 -0.43 -10.79
CA ALA A 332 -10.57 0.42 -9.71
C ALA A 332 -10.82 1.84 -10.20
N THR A 333 -9.91 2.39 -10.99
CA THR A 333 -10.12 3.72 -11.56
C THR A 333 -11.35 3.74 -12.46
N GLN A 334 -11.48 2.73 -13.32
CA GLN A 334 -12.63 2.63 -14.22
C GLN A 334 -13.92 2.49 -13.43
N MET A 335 -13.92 1.68 -12.39
CA MET A 335 -15.11 1.47 -11.58
C MET A 335 -15.50 2.74 -10.83
N ALA A 336 -14.51 3.49 -10.32
CA ALA A 336 -14.80 4.75 -9.63
C ALA A 336 -15.43 5.78 -10.58
N LEU A 337 -14.96 5.81 -11.84
CA LEU A 337 -15.61 6.66 -12.85
C LEU A 337 -17.05 6.23 -13.07
N GLU A 338 -17.31 4.93 -13.13
CA GLU A 338 -18.67 4.44 -13.31
C GLU A 338 -19.53 4.71 -12.08
N ALA A 339 -18.95 4.71 -10.89
CA ALA A 339 -19.69 5.05 -9.68
C ALA A 339 -20.13 6.52 -9.71
N ILE A 340 -19.24 7.41 -10.13
CA ILE A 340 -19.60 8.81 -10.33
C ILE A 340 -20.74 8.91 -11.32
N GLN A 341 -20.61 8.23 -12.45
CA GLN A 341 -21.62 8.28 -13.50
C GLN A 341 -22.98 7.77 -13.01
N ALA A 342 -22.96 6.69 -12.22
CA ALA A 342 -24.20 6.09 -11.71
C ALA A 342 -24.96 7.06 -10.80
N LEU A 343 -24.25 7.90 -10.07
CA LEU A 343 -24.88 8.87 -9.18
C LEU A 343 -25.29 10.15 -9.91
N GLY A 344 -24.88 10.33 -11.15
CA GLY A 344 -25.22 11.51 -11.93
C GLY A 344 -24.68 12.78 -11.27
N GLY A 345 -25.51 13.81 -11.17
CA GLY A 345 -25.08 15.07 -10.56
C GLY A 345 -24.59 14.90 -9.13
N ASN A 346 -25.19 13.99 -8.37
CA ASN A 346 -24.74 13.73 -7.01
C ASN A 346 -23.33 13.11 -6.97
N GLY A 347 -22.93 12.44 -8.03
CA GLY A 347 -21.57 11.91 -8.12
C GLY A 347 -20.53 13.00 -8.34
N TYR A 348 -20.96 14.18 -8.74
CA TYR A 348 -20.05 15.28 -9.08
C TYR A 348 -19.86 16.26 -7.93
N ILE A 349 -20.53 16.03 -6.80
CA ILE A 349 -20.37 16.88 -5.63
C ILE A 349 -19.78 16.07 -4.48
N ASN A 350 -19.10 16.75 -3.57
CA ASN A 350 -18.35 16.09 -2.51
C ASN A 350 -19.22 15.63 -1.34
N ASP A 351 -20.53 15.82 -1.43
CA ASP A 351 -21.46 15.23 -0.45
C ASP A 351 -21.44 13.70 -0.52
N TYR A 352 -21.03 13.15 -1.67
CA TYR A 352 -20.92 11.72 -1.88
C TYR A 352 -19.44 11.35 -2.07
N PRO A 353 -19.03 10.14 -1.69
CA PRO A 353 -17.60 9.81 -1.69
C PRO A 353 -17.03 9.40 -3.04
N THR A 354 -17.84 9.36 -4.10
CA THR A 354 -17.37 8.80 -5.38
C THR A 354 -16.18 9.56 -5.97
N GLY A 355 -16.14 10.89 -5.81
CA GLY A 355 -14.99 11.66 -6.27
C GLY A 355 -13.71 11.30 -5.52
N ARG A 356 -13.84 11.14 -4.21
CA ARG A 356 -12.70 10.71 -3.39
C ARG A 356 -12.20 9.34 -3.84
N LEU A 357 -13.13 8.41 -4.12
CA LEU A 357 -12.73 7.06 -4.55
C LEU A 357 -11.95 7.12 -5.86
N LEU A 358 -12.36 7.97 -6.78
CA LEU A 358 -11.64 8.13 -8.04
C LEU A 358 -10.24 8.69 -7.80
N ARG A 359 -10.13 9.74 -6.98
CA ARG A 359 -8.84 10.37 -6.72
C ARG A 359 -7.88 9.40 -6.03
N ASP A 360 -8.41 8.61 -5.10
CA ASP A 360 -7.60 7.64 -4.38
C ASP A 360 -7.15 6.49 -5.30
N ALA A 361 -8.05 6.03 -6.17
CA ALA A 361 -7.73 4.91 -7.05
C ALA A 361 -6.56 5.22 -7.98
N LYS A 362 -6.47 6.47 -8.42
CA LYS A 362 -5.45 6.84 -9.42
C LYS A 362 -4.03 6.58 -8.92
N LEU A 363 -3.79 6.72 -7.62
CA LEU A 363 -2.45 6.47 -7.10
C LEU A 363 -1.95 5.07 -7.46
N TYR A 364 -2.84 4.08 -7.44
CA TYR A 364 -2.40 2.70 -7.65
C TYR A 364 -1.94 2.41 -9.06
N GLU A 365 -2.21 3.31 -10.02
CA GLU A 365 -1.67 3.20 -11.37
C GLU A 365 -0.26 3.77 -11.48
N ILE A 366 0.21 4.43 -10.43
CA ILE A 366 1.47 5.19 -10.43
C ILE A 366 2.48 4.61 -9.43
N GLY A 367 2.05 4.32 -8.23
CA GLY A 367 2.92 3.87 -7.15
C GLY A 367 3.27 2.39 -7.23
N ALA A 368 4.43 2.00 -6.72
CA ALA A 368 4.94 0.65 -6.78
C ALA A 368 5.17 0.21 -8.23
N GLY A 369 5.68 1.14 -9.04
CA GLY A 369 5.84 0.97 -10.48
C GLY A 369 4.59 1.38 -11.23
N THR A 370 4.74 2.26 -12.21
CA THR A 370 3.61 2.72 -13.01
C THR A 370 3.01 1.56 -13.80
N SER A 371 1.79 1.77 -14.29
CA SER A 371 1.15 0.80 -15.19
C SER A 371 2.04 0.47 -16.38
N GLU A 372 2.74 1.48 -16.92
CA GLU A 372 3.65 1.26 -18.04
C GLU A 372 4.83 0.36 -17.67
N ILE A 373 5.42 0.60 -16.50
CA ILE A 373 6.54 -0.22 -16.03
C ILE A 373 6.07 -1.65 -15.77
N ARG A 374 4.88 -1.81 -15.21
CA ARG A 374 4.33 -3.16 -14.97
C ARG A 374 4.15 -3.94 -16.27
N ARG A 375 3.61 -3.27 -17.30
CA ARG A 375 3.45 -3.91 -18.61
C ARG A 375 4.78 -4.30 -19.23
N MET A 376 5.76 -3.40 -19.14
CA MET A 376 7.11 -3.68 -19.66
C MET A 376 7.69 -4.91 -18.95
N LEU A 377 7.59 -4.93 -17.64
CA LEU A 377 8.13 -6.03 -16.84
C LEU A 377 7.47 -7.36 -17.18
N ILE A 378 6.16 -7.38 -17.24
CA ILE A 378 5.41 -8.61 -17.53
C ILE A 378 5.74 -9.12 -18.92
N GLY A 379 5.71 -8.24 -19.90
CA GLY A 379 5.96 -8.63 -21.28
C GLY A 379 7.38 -9.14 -21.49
N ARG A 380 8.35 -8.47 -20.87
CA ARG A 380 9.75 -8.88 -20.96
C ARG A 380 9.97 -10.25 -20.32
N GLU A 381 9.41 -10.47 -19.13
CA GLU A 381 9.54 -11.75 -18.45
C GLU A 381 8.91 -12.88 -19.27
N LEU A 382 7.72 -12.61 -19.78
CA LEU A 382 7.01 -13.62 -20.56
C LEU A 382 7.79 -13.97 -21.83
N PHE A 383 8.35 -12.96 -22.51
CA PHE A 383 9.14 -13.19 -23.72
C PHE A 383 10.35 -14.06 -23.40
N ARG A 384 11.04 -13.75 -22.30
CA ARG A 384 12.23 -14.52 -21.90
C ARG A 384 11.90 -15.96 -21.54
N GLU A 385 10.77 -16.17 -20.87
CA GLU A 385 10.36 -17.51 -20.43
C GLU A 385 9.97 -18.39 -21.58
N THR A 386 9.60 -17.82 -22.72
CA THR A 386 9.11 -18.59 -23.87
C THR A 386 10.16 -18.68 -25.00
N ALA A 387 11.38 -18.24 -24.74
CA ALA A 387 12.43 -18.28 -25.74
C ALA A 387 12.91 -19.72 -26.03
#